data_88d02d658d7df538740d232e4da15fc9
#
_entry.id   88d02d658d7df538740d232e4da15fc9
#
_cell.length_a   1.000
_cell.length_b   1.000
_cell.length_c   1.000
_cell.angle_alpha   90.00
_cell.angle_beta   90.00
_cell.angle_gamma   90.00
#
_symmetry.space_group_name_H-M   'P 1'
#
loop_
_entity.id
_entity.type
_entity.pdbx_description
1 polymer ?
#
loop_
_entity_poly.entity_id
_entity_poly.type
_entity_poly.pdbx_seq_one_letter_code
_entity_poly.pdbx_strand_id
1 'polypeptide(L)'
;MRILFPLATVILLAGCVPPGAPPATEEVPAPAQRPVPTRPIPVAPVADWRDLPRTPGDWQYRGVGGGSAATYGVRGAAPLATLTCDRAAGQVTMSFATARPSAGSVTVRTTSTQRTLTLQPMAGGVGVALPASDRLLDAIGFSRGRFVVEGAPVGRLVLPAWAEVLRVTEDCRR
;
A
#
# COMPACT_ATOMS: atom_id res chain seq x y z
N MET A 1 92.48 38.98 -33.58
CA MET A 1 93.75 38.89 -32.82
C MET A 1 93.45 38.09 -31.53
N ARG A 2 94.10 36.93 -31.45
CA ARG A 2 94.40 36.23 -30.16
C ARG A 2 93.25 35.69 -29.36
N ILE A 3 93.28 34.54 -28.77
CA ILE A 3 94.24 33.41 -28.62
C ILE A 3 93.39 32.17 -28.15
N LEU A 4 93.71 31.04 -28.73
CA LEU A 4 93.28 29.71 -28.31
C LEU A 4 93.78 29.30 -26.93
N PHE A 5 93.00 28.61 -26.16
CA PHE A 5 93.49 27.54 -25.26
C PHE A 5 92.46 26.45 -25.04
N PRO A 6 92.79 25.21 -25.20
CA PRO A 6 91.86 24.08 -24.87
C PRO A 6 92.10 23.64 -23.45
N LEU A 7 91.00 23.34 -22.76
CA LEU A 7 91.11 22.72 -21.46
C LEU A 7 90.52 21.33 -21.55
N ALA A 8 91.34 20.37 -21.24
CA ALA A 8 91.03 18.94 -21.28
C ALA A 8 90.01 18.56 -20.18
N THR A 9 88.95 17.94 -20.58
CA THR A 9 87.96 17.40 -19.65
C THR A 9 88.29 15.93 -19.31
N VAL A 10 88.61 15.70 -18.05
CA VAL A 10 88.77 14.35 -17.47
C VAL A 10 87.38 13.75 -17.16
N ILE A 11 87.05 12.71 -17.84
CA ILE A 11 85.80 11.96 -17.57
C ILE A 11 86.11 10.94 -16.48
N LEU A 12 85.53 11.15 -15.29
CA LEU A 12 85.43 10.16 -14.19
C LEU A 12 84.21 9.27 -14.41
N LEU A 13 84.40 8.01 -14.75
CA LEU A 13 83.37 6.99 -14.80
C LEU A 13 83.10 6.55 -13.36
N ALA A 14 82.00 7.05 -12.78
CA ALA A 14 81.42 6.54 -11.54
C ALA A 14 80.53 5.35 -11.89
N GLY A 15 81.00 4.13 -11.58
CA GLY A 15 80.18 2.92 -11.67
C GLY A 15 79.05 2.90 -10.61
N CYS A 16 77.80 3.00 -11.06
CA CYS A 16 76.68 2.76 -10.18
C CYS A 16 76.47 1.24 -10.04
N VAL A 17 76.71 0.70 -8.85
CA VAL A 17 76.29 -0.65 -8.48
C VAL A 17 74.83 -0.54 -8.05
N PRO A 18 73.86 -1.27 -8.69
CA PRO A 18 72.48 -1.26 -8.25
C PRO A 18 72.40 -1.95 -6.87
N PRO A 19 71.61 -1.41 -5.94
CA PRO A 19 71.33 -2.07 -4.68
C PRO A 19 70.62 -3.41 -4.91
N GLY A 20 71.07 -4.46 -4.24
CA GLY A 20 70.49 -5.80 -4.32
C GLY A 20 68.96 -5.74 -3.94
N ALA A 21 68.16 -6.41 -4.75
CA ALA A 21 66.77 -6.57 -4.48
C ALA A 21 66.56 -7.16 -3.08
N PRO A 22 65.62 -6.59 -2.29
CA PRO A 22 65.26 -7.18 -0.99
C PRO A 22 64.71 -8.61 -1.22
N PRO A 23 64.93 -9.53 -0.27
CA PRO A 23 64.38 -10.87 -0.39
C PRO A 23 62.88 -10.82 -0.53
N ALA A 24 62.33 -11.59 -1.50
CA ALA A 24 60.89 -11.69 -1.69
C ALA A 24 60.26 -12.15 -0.35
N THR A 25 59.46 -11.27 0.23
CA THR A 25 58.64 -11.65 1.40
C THR A 25 57.61 -12.66 0.89
N GLU A 26 57.76 -13.89 1.33
CA GLU A 26 56.80 -14.97 1.08
C GLU A 26 55.44 -14.50 1.62
N GLU A 27 54.51 -14.13 0.72
CA GLU A 27 53.18 -13.67 1.06
C GLU A 27 52.42 -14.84 1.66
N VAL A 28 52.33 -14.85 2.99
CA VAL A 28 51.53 -15.84 3.71
C VAL A 28 50.08 -15.65 3.25
N PRO A 29 49.41 -16.69 2.64
CA PRO A 29 48.04 -16.54 2.22
C PRO A 29 47.16 -16.13 3.42
N ALA A 30 46.46 -15.00 3.27
CA ALA A 30 45.51 -14.57 4.31
C ALA A 30 44.48 -15.69 4.54
N PRO A 31 44.14 -16.00 5.78
CA PRO A 31 43.14 -17.01 6.10
C PRO A 31 41.83 -16.69 5.35
N ALA A 32 41.36 -17.63 4.53
CA ALA A 32 40.08 -17.49 3.85
C ALA A 32 38.98 -17.17 4.87
N GLN A 33 38.44 -15.98 4.79
CA GLN A 33 37.33 -15.57 5.65
C GLN A 33 36.15 -16.50 5.36
N ARG A 34 35.79 -17.32 6.34
CA ARG A 34 34.56 -18.12 6.26
C ARG A 34 33.40 -17.19 6.02
N PRO A 35 32.46 -17.47 5.05
CA PRO A 35 31.27 -16.69 4.87
C PRO A 35 30.54 -16.60 6.22
N VAL A 36 30.39 -15.38 6.73
CA VAL A 36 29.54 -15.15 7.90
C VAL A 36 28.11 -15.47 7.45
N PRO A 37 27.40 -16.42 8.09
CA PRO A 37 26.05 -16.72 7.73
C PRO A 37 25.23 -15.44 7.89
N THR A 38 24.74 -14.89 6.77
CA THR A 38 23.85 -13.73 6.77
C THR A 38 22.56 -14.17 7.45
N ARG A 39 22.36 -13.71 8.69
CA ARG A 39 21.12 -13.96 9.42
C ARG A 39 19.98 -13.38 8.59
N PRO A 40 18.93 -14.16 8.22
CA PRO A 40 17.79 -13.63 7.50
C PRO A 40 17.24 -12.43 8.29
N ILE A 41 17.10 -11.28 7.61
CA ILE A 41 16.42 -10.13 8.20
C ILE A 41 14.99 -10.56 8.47
N PRO A 42 14.48 -10.48 9.72
CA PRO A 42 13.09 -10.81 9.99
C PRO A 42 12.21 -9.90 9.13
N VAL A 43 11.46 -10.49 8.19
CA VAL A 43 10.42 -9.77 7.48
C VAL A 43 9.38 -9.37 8.52
N ALA A 44 9.19 -8.06 8.73
CA ALA A 44 8.17 -7.58 9.64
C ALA A 44 6.82 -8.20 9.23
N PRO A 45 6.04 -8.75 10.17
CA PRO A 45 4.74 -9.31 9.86
C PRO A 45 3.91 -8.26 9.12
N VAL A 46 3.34 -8.63 7.97
CA VAL A 46 2.37 -7.76 7.29
C VAL A 46 1.25 -7.52 8.29
N ALA A 47 1.02 -6.26 8.65
CA ALA A 47 -0.01 -5.92 9.64
C ALA A 47 -1.35 -6.53 9.22
N ASP A 48 -1.98 -7.28 10.11
CA ASP A 48 -3.29 -7.86 9.84
C ASP A 48 -4.28 -6.71 9.60
N TRP A 49 -5.08 -6.81 8.54
CA TRP A 49 -6.09 -5.81 8.22
C TRP A 49 -7.12 -5.64 9.37
N ARG A 50 -7.24 -6.65 10.22
CA ARG A 50 -8.10 -6.61 11.41
C ARG A 50 -7.60 -5.65 12.48
N ASP A 51 -6.30 -5.37 12.48
CA ASP A 51 -5.64 -4.46 13.43
C ASP A 51 -5.55 -3.03 12.91
N LEU A 52 -5.93 -2.80 11.65
CA LEU A 52 -5.93 -1.45 11.09
C LEU A 52 -6.83 -0.52 11.89
N PRO A 53 -6.41 0.72 12.15
CA PRO A 53 -7.25 1.69 12.84
C PRO A 53 -8.52 1.95 12.05
N ARG A 54 -9.66 2.03 12.77
CA ARG A 54 -10.94 2.35 12.16
C ARG A 54 -10.92 3.77 11.58
N THR A 55 -11.46 3.94 10.39
CA THR A 55 -11.73 5.28 9.84
C THR A 55 -12.63 6.04 10.78
N PRO A 56 -12.34 7.30 11.14
CA PRO A 56 -13.21 8.08 12.04
C PRO A 56 -14.61 8.24 11.48
N GLY A 57 -15.62 8.10 12.36
CA GLY A 57 -17.03 8.27 12.00
C GLY A 57 -17.92 7.19 12.60
N ASP A 58 -19.21 7.35 12.33
CA ASP A 58 -20.28 6.45 12.78
C ASP A 58 -21.29 6.22 11.66
N TRP A 59 -21.96 5.07 11.68
CA TRP A 59 -23.09 4.80 10.81
C TRP A 59 -24.34 5.54 11.31
N GLN A 60 -25.09 6.08 10.37
CA GLN A 60 -26.38 6.70 10.60
C GLN A 60 -27.40 6.08 9.65
N TYR A 61 -28.36 5.34 10.18
CA TYR A 61 -29.45 4.76 9.43
C TYR A 61 -30.63 5.72 9.32
N ARG A 62 -31.31 5.70 8.16
CA ARG A 62 -32.57 6.42 7.94
C ARG A 62 -33.42 5.70 6.89
N GLY A 63 -34.74 5.80 7.04
CA GLY A 63 -35.67 5.51 5.95
C GLY A 63 -35.59 6.60 4.89
N VAL A 64 -35.67 6.21 3.62
CA VAL A 64 -35.77 7.14 2.47
C VAL A 64 -36.91 6.69 1.58
N GLY A 65 -37.40 7.56 0.72
CA GLY A 65 -38.45 7.19 -0.24
C GLY A 65 -38.07 5.97 -1.05
N GLY A 66 -38.88 4.91 -0.99
CA GLY A 66 -38.61 3.66 -1.72
C GLY A 66 -37.61 2.69 -1.07
N GLY A 67 -37.07 2.99 0.12
CA GLY A 67 -36.14 2.07 0.79
C GLY A 67 -35.52 2.65 2.07
N SER A 68 -34.23 2.44 2.24
CA SER A 68 -33.46 2.93 3.38
C SER A 68 -32.03 3.26 3.00
N ALA A 69 -31.33 3.99 3.84
CA ALA A 69 -29.93 4.31 3.68
C ALA A 69 -29.18 4.29 5.00
N ALA A 70 -27.92 3.86 4.94
CA ALA A 70 -26.95 4.02 6.02
C ALA A 70 -25.76 4.84 5.49
N THR A 71 -25.42 5.92 6.18
CA THR A 71 -24.30 6.80 5.83
C THR A 71 -23.22 6.72 6.90
N TYR A 72 -21.97 6.61 6.50
CA TYR A 72 -20.81 6.57 7.38
C TYR A 72 -19.98 7.83 7.27
N GLY A 73 -19.64 8.42 8.37
CA GLY A 73 -18.77 9.59 8.44
C GLY A 73 -18.84 10.30 9.78
N VAL A 74 -18.08 11.37 9.88
CA VAL A 74 -18.12 12.25 11.06
C VAL A 74 -19.42 13.08 11.01
N ARG A 75 -20.12 13.16 12.12
CA ARG A 75 -21.38 13.94 12.21
C ARG A 75 -21.15 15.39 11.80
N GLY A 76 -21.99 15.90 10.92
CA GLY A 76 -21.88 17.26 10.38
C GLY A 76 -20.94 17.42 9.18
N ALA A 77 -20.24 16.36 8.79
CA ALA A 77 -19.43 16.33 7.56
C ALA A 77 -20.14 15.52 6.46
N ALA A 78 -19.65 15.65 5.23
CA ALA A 78 -20.10 14.79 4.14
C ALA A 78 -19.76 13.33 4.43
N PRO A 79 -20.67 12.37 4.14
CA PRO A 79 -20.43 10.96 4.39
C PRO A 79 -19.28 10.43 3.51
N LEU A 80 -18.45 9.56 4.08
CA LEU A 80 -17.36 8.88 3.37
C LEU A 80 -17.87 7.67 2.58
N ALA A 81 -18.85 6.97 3.14
CA ALA A 81 -19.50 5.82 2.52
C ALA A 81 -21.00 5.85 2.74
N THR A 82 -21.77 5.35 1.80
CA THR A 82 -23.22 5.23 1.90
C THR A 82 -23.67 3.91 1.31
N LEU A 83 -24.56 3.21 2.01
CA LEU A 83 -25.35 2.12 1.48
C LEU A 83 -26.79 2.63 1.29
N THR A 84 -27.34 2.44 0.11
CA THR A 84 -28.73 2.84 -0.20
C THR A 84 -29.49 1.66 -0.76
N CYS A 85 -30.59 1.32 -0.17
CA CYS A 85 -31.54 0.36 -0.71
C CYS A 85 -32.50 1.06 -1.69
N ASP A 86 -32.57 0.55 -2.90
CA ASP A 86 -33.68 0.72 -3.82
C ASP A 86 -34.53 -0.56 -3.81
N ARG A 87 -35.65 -0.51 -3.10
CA ARG A 87 -36.50 -1.70 -2.93
C ARG A 87 -37.20 -2.07 -4.25
N ALA A 88 -37.56 -1.08 -5.07
CA ALA A 88 -38.22 -1.35 -6.35
C ALA A 88 -37.27 -2.06 -7.34
N ALA A 89 -35.99 -1.68 -7.32
CA ALA A 89 -34.96 -2.35 -8.13
C ALA A 89 -34.43 -3.64 -7.46
N GLY A 90 -34.69 -3.87 -6.18
CA GLY A 90 -34.11 -4.99 -5.41
C GLY A 90 -32.58 -4.87 -5.31
N GLN A 91 -32.05 -3.65 -5.20
CA GLN A 91 -30.63 -3.37 -5.23
C GLN A 91 -30.15 -2.57 -4.05
N VAL A 92 -28.95 -2.85 -3.59
CA VAL A 92 -28.21 -2.04 -2.63
C VAL A 92 -27.03 -1.39 -3.35
N THR A 93 -27.05 -0.05 -3.40
CA THR A 93 -25.94 0.73 -3.94
C THR A 93 -24.95 1.04 -2.82
N MET A 94 -23.68 0.63 -3.01
CA MET A 94 -22.57 1.08 -2.18
C MET A 94 -21.88 2.23 -2.88
N SER A 95 -21.83 3.40 -2.23
CA SER A 95 -21.16 4.59 -2.78
C SER A 95 -20.13 5.15 -1.80
N PHE A 96 -19.10 5.77 -2.38
CA PHE A 96 -17.96 6.32 -1.65
C PHE A 96 -17.69 7.73 -2.15
N ALA A 97 -17.54 8.67 -1.23
CA ALA A 97 -17.20 10.05 -1.57
C ALA A 97 -15.76 10.12 -2.11
N THR A 98 -15.58 10.81 -3.21
CA THR A 98 -14.26 11.14 -3.75
C THR A 98 -14.26 12.55 -4.34
N ALA A 99 -13.11 13.24 -4.24
CA ALA A 99 -12.97 14.57 -4.81
C ALA A 99 -12.94 14.56 -6.36
N ARG A 100 -12.56 13.43 -6.95
CA ARG A 100 -12.46 13.24 -8.40
C ARG A 100 -13.11 11.91 -8.78
N PRO A 101 -14.42 11.90 -9.03
CA PRO A 101 -15.11 10.68 -9.46
C PRO A 101 -14.55 10.16 -10.77
N SER A 102 -13.98 8.97 -10.74
CA SER A 102 -13.49 8.25 -11.92
C SER A 102 -13.78 6.76 -11.75
N ALA A 103 -14.03 6.06 -12.84
CA ALA A 103 -14.13 4.61 -12.80
C ALA A 103 -12.87 4.00 -12.17
N GLY A 104 -13.04 2.94 -11.39
CA GLY A 104 -11.95 2.29 -10.71
C GLY A 104 -12.37 0.97 -10.10
N SER A 105 -11.53 0.42 -9.26
CA SER A 105 -11.85 -0.80 -8.54
C SER A 105 -11.44 -0.72 -7.08
N VAL A 106 -12.25 -1.34 -6.23
CA VAL A 106 -11.93 -1.52 -4.81
C VAL A 106 -12.02 -2.99 -4.44
N THR A 107 -11.18 -3.39 -3.53
CA THR A 107 -11.29 -4.69 -2.86
C THR A 107 -12.04 -4.50 -1.55
N VAL A 108 -13.14 -5.21 -1.39
CA VAL A 108 -13.85 -5.32 -0.13
C VAL A 108 -13.37 -6.58 0.57
N ARG A 109 -12.86 -6.43 1.79
CA ARG A 109 -12.36 -7.51 2.64
C ARG A 109 -13.20 -7.61 3.90
N THR A 110 -13.68 -8.80 4.18
CA THR A 110 -14.47 -9.15 5.37
C THR A 110 -13.80 -10.32 6.10
N THR A 111 -14.35 -10.77 7.22
CA THR A 111 -13.83 -11.95 7.91
C THR A 111 -14.08 -13.26 7.17
N SER A 112 -15.02 -13.30 6.24
CA SER A 112 -15.41 -14.51 5.51
C SER A 112 -15.04 -14.50 4.03
N THR A 113 -14.84 -13.33 3.43
CA THR A 113 -14.54 -13.22 1.99
C THR A 113 -13.76 -11.97 1.63
N GLN A 114 -13.17 -12.00 0.45
CA GLN A 114 -12.56 -10.84 -0.21
C GLN A 114 -13.04 -10.82 -1.66
N ARG A 115 -13.51 -9.64 -2.11
CA ARG A 115 -13.99 -9.47 -3.49
C ARG A 115 -13.62 -8.09 -4.04
N THR A 116 -13.19 -8.05 -5.29
CA THR A 116 -12.97 -6.80 -6.02
C THR A 116 -14.26 -6.38 -6.73
N LEU A 117 -14.61 -5.11 -6.60
CA LEU A 117 -15.77 -4.48 -7.22
C LEU A 117 -15.29 -3.39 -8.18
N THR A 118 -15.91 -3.32 -9.35
CA THR A 118 -15.71 -2.20 -10.28
C THR A 118 -16.67 -1.07 -9.90
N LEU A 119 -16.12 0.11 -9.67
CA LEU A 119 -16.87 1.30 -9.31
C LEU A 119 -17.08 2.18 -10.54
N GLN A 120 -18.25 2.80 -10.61
CA GLN A 120 -18.61 3.78 -11.64
C GLN A 120 -18.78 5.16 -11.01
N PRO A 121 -18.47 6.25 -11.73
CA PRO A 121 -18.78 7.60 -11.30
C PRO A 121 -20.28 7.77 -11.06
N MET A 122 -20.62 8.44 -9.97
CA MET A 122 -21.99 8.82 -9.64
C MET A 122 -22.02 10.18 -8.90
N ALA A 123 -23.20 10.71 -8.66
CA ALA A 123 -23.34 11.97 -7.94
C ALA A 123 -22.67 11.89 -6.56
N GLY A 124 -21.72 12.77 -6.30
CA GLY A 124 -20.99 12.86 -5.03
C GLY A 124 -19.84 11.86 -4.86
N GLY A 125 -19.49 11.05 -5.89
CA GLY A 125 -18.38 10.11 -5.77
C GLY A 125 -18.41 8.97 -6.77
N VAL A 126 -18.13 7.76 -6.29
CA VAL A 126 -18.13 6.54 -7.08
C VAL A 126 -18.92 5.46 -6.35
N GLY A 127 -19.45 4.48 -7.08
CA GLY A 127 -20.17 3.39 -6.42
C GLY A 127 -20.49 2.23 -7.35
N VAL A 128 -21.16 1.24 -6.77
CA VAL A 128 -21.61 0.02 -7.44
C VAL A 128 -22.96 -0.40 -6.87
N ALA A 129 -23.88 -0.81 -7.73
CA ALA A 129 -25.14 -1.43 -7.35
C ALA A 129 -24.96 -2.95 -7.32
N LEU A 130 -25.41 -3.58 -6.25
CA LEU A 130 -25.41 -5.02 -6.04
C LEU A 130 -26.85 -5.51 -5.85
N PRO A 131 -27.24 -6.65 -6.40
CA PRO A 131 -28.51 -7.27 -6.05
C PRO A 131 -28.66 -7.40 -4.52
N ALA A 132 -29.82 -7.17 -3.96
CA ALA A 132 -30.04 -7.29 -2.52
C ALA A 132 -29.71 -8.71 -1.99
N SER A 133 -29.79 -9.72 -2.86
CA SER A 133 -29.42 -11.12 -2.56
C SER A 133 -27.92 -11.40 -2.66
N ASP A 134 -27.09 -10.40 -3.00
CA ASP A 134 -25.65 -10.61 -3.15
C ASP A 134 -25.01 -10.99 -1.81
N ARG A 135 -24.31 -12.15 -1.79
CA ARG A 135 -23.66 -12.69 -0.58
C ARG A 135 -22.59 -11.78 0.03
N LEU A 136 -22.03 -10.83 -0.76
CA LEU A 136 -21.08 -9.85 -0.22
C LEU A 136 -21.75 -8.95 0.82
N LEU A 137 -23.02 -8.61 0.63
CA LEU A 137 -23.76 -7.77 1.58
C LEU A 137 -23.91 -8.47 2.94
N ASP A 138 -24.18 -9.77 2.94
CA ASP A 138 -24.19 -10.59 4.16
C ASP A 138 -22.77 -10.66 4.78
N ALA A 139 -21.76 -10.91 3.95
CA ALA A 139 -20.39 -10.99 4.42
C ALA A 139 -19.92 -9.68 5.06
N ILE A 140 -20.36 -8.53 4.56
CA ILE A 140 -20.10 -7.22 5.14
C ILE A 140 -20.83 -7.09 6.48
N GLY A 141 -22.14 -7.36 6.51
CA GLY A 141 -22.96 -7.21 7.72
C GLY A 141 -22.55 -8.13 8.87
N PHE A 142 -22.09 -9.36 8.54
CA PHE A 142 -21.62 -10.35 9.51
C PHE A 142 -20.09 -10.35 9.73
N SER A 143 -19.38 -9.38 9.17
CA SER A 143 -17.93 -9.29 9.40
C SER A 143 -17.63 -8.95 10.87
N ARG A 144 -16.70 -9.68 11.47
CA ARG A 144 -16.38 -9.53 12.90
C ARG A 144 -15.72 -8.18 13.16
N GLY A 145 -16.52 -7.24 13.67
CA GLY A 145 -16.11 -5.92 14.10
C GLY A 145 -15.89 -4.91 12.98
N ARG A 146 -15.35 -5.30 11.83
CA ARG A 146 -15.04 -4.39 10.72
C ARG A 146 -14.93 -5.09 9.38
N PHE A 147 -15.00 -4.29 8.33
CA PHE A 147 -14.61 -4.65 6.98
C PHE A 147 -13.74 -3.54 6.38
N VAL A 148 -12.97 -3.85 5.36
CA VAL A 148 -12.08 -2.88 4.69
C VAL A 148 -12.50 -2.75 3.24
N VAL A 149 -12.56 -1.50 2.77
CA VAL A 149 -12.70 -1.15 1.36
C VAL A 149 -11.41 -0.45 0.95
N GLU A 150 -10.71 -0.98 -0.06
CA GLU A 150 -9.41 -0.44 -0.47
C GLU A 150 -9.24 -0.47 -1.98
N GLY A 151 -8.78 0.65 -2.53
CA GLY A 151 -8.46 0.80 -3.95
C GLY A 151 -8.74 2.19 -4.50
N ALA A 152 -8.28 2.47 -5.72
CA ALA A 152 -8.54 3.75 -6.38
C ALA A 152 -9.98 3.80 -6.95
N PRO A 153 -10.67 4.96 -6.87
CA PRO A 153 -10.21 6.24 -6.34
C PRO A 153 -10.54 6.49 -4.86
N VAL A 154 -11.01 5.48 -4.12
CA VAL A 154 -11.55 5.60 -2.75
C VAL A 154 -10.43 5.71 -1.69
N GLY A 155 -9.28 5.09 -1.95
CA GLY A 155 -8.24 4.90 -0.94
C GLY A 155 -8.56 3.71 -0.03
N ARG A 156 -8.28 3.84 1.27
CA ARG A 156 -8.59 2.80 2.26
C ARG A 156 -9.58 3.33 3.28
N LEU A 157 -10.68 2.60 3.44
CA LEU A 157 -11.68 2.81 4.49
C LEU A 157 -11.77 1.55 5.34
N VAL A 158 -11.63 1.71 6.65
CA VAL A 158 -11.82 0.64 7.65
C VAL A 158 -13.13 0.94 8.36
N LEU A 159 -14.18 0.23 8.00
CA LEU A 159 -15.55 0.53 8.39
C LEU A 159 -16.06 -0.53 9.39
N PRO A 160 -16.78 -0.12 10.46
CA PRO A 160 -17.37 -1.09 11.39
C PRO A 160 -18.55 -1.81 10.73
N ALA A 161 -18.66 -3.11 10.97
CA ALA A 161 -19.79 -3.94 10.54
C ALA A 161 -20.92 -3.84 11.60
N TRP A 162 -21.58 -2.69 11.67
CA TRP A 162 -22.66 -2.45 12.64
C TRP A 162 -24.02 -2.78 12.05
N ALA A 163 -25.03 -2.82 12.90
CA ALA A 163 -26.39 -3.24 12.56
C ALA A 163 -27.02 -2.41 11.42
N GLU A 164 -26.66 -1.14 11.29
CA GLU A 164 -27.18 -0.25 10.25
C GLU A 164 -26.88 -0.75 8.84
N VAL A 165 -25.71 -1.36 8.64
CA VAL A 165 -25.28 -1.93 7.35
C VAL A 165 -26.18 -3.11 6.97
N LEU A 166 -26.37 -4.04 7.89
CA LEU A 166 -27.20 -5.22 7.67
C LEU A 166 -28.68 -4.83 7.50
N ARG A 167 -29.15 -3.86 8.28
CA ARG A 167 -30.53 -3.37 8.22
C ARG A 167 -30.90 -2.83 6.84
N VAL A 168 -30.02 -2.06 6.19
CA VAL A 168 -30.26 -1.59 4.81
C VAL A 168 -30.43 -2.77 3.85
N THR A 169 -29.60 -3.82 4.00
CA THR A 169 -29.67 -5.02 3.18
C THR A 169 -30.98 -5.78 3.40
N GLU A 170 -31.39 -5.93 4.65
CA GLU A 170 -32.65 -6.63 5.02
C GLU A 170 -33.87 -5.86 4.53
N ASP A 171 -33.88 -4.53 4.63
CA ASP A 171 -34.95 -3.70 4.12
C ASP A 171 -35.13 -3.83 2.61
N CYS A 172 -34.02 -4.09 1.88
CA CYS A 172 -34.02 -4.25 0.44
C CYS A 172 -34.49 -5.63 -0.04
N ARG A 173 -34.61 -6.58 0.88
CA ARG A 173 -35.08 -7.95 0.62
C ARG A 173 -36.57 -8.17 0.91
N ARG A 174 -37.24 -7.16 1.44
CA ARG A 174 -38.67 -7.19 1.84
C ARG A 174 -39.61 -6.79 0.74
#